data_ed1a6f34ec4503a2e09d1fa8c914a63f
#
_entry.id   ed1a6f34ec4503a2e09d1fa8c914a63f
#
_cell.length_a   1.000
_cell.length_b   1.000
_cell.length_c   1.000
_cell.angle_alpha   90.00
_cell.angle_beta   90.00
_cell.angle_gamma   90.00
#
_symmetry.space_group_name_H-M   'P 1'
#
loop_
_entity.id
_entity.type
_entity.pdbx_description
1 polymer ?
#
loop_
_entity_poly.entity_id
_entity_poly.type
_entity_poly.pdbx_seq_one_letter_code
_entity_poly.pdbx_strand_id
1 'polypeptide(L)'
;MLLVVDNGSVFTPNILDTLSKKNIKFSVVSFQKITESNWKKFNSFILSGRRKNEKKMNAINSEIINHVVSEKKALLGICYGAEILALTLGGTIRKSNDIVSGI
;
A
#
# COMPACT_ATOMS: atom_id res chain seq x y z
N MET A 1 1.17 12.73 -6.85
CA MET A 1 1.89 11.58 -7.41
C MET A 1 1.60 10.33 -6.58
N LEU A 2 1.65 9.19 -7.22
CA LEU A 2 1.36 7.89 -6.60
C LEU A 2 2.63 7.26 -6.05
N LEU A 3 2.56 6.74 -4.83
CA LEU A 3 3.62 5.94 -4.24
C LEU A 3 3.20 4.48 -4.18
N VAL A 4 4.01 3.60 -4.73
CA VAL A 4 3.83 2.15 -4.59
C VAL A 4 4.77 1.69 -3.49
N VAL A 5 4.19 1.14 -2.42
CA VAL A 5 4.97 0.58 -1.32
C VAL A 5 5.21 -0.89 -1.64
N ASP A 6 6.45 -1.23 -1.90
CA ASP A 6 6.84 -2.60 -2.24
C ASP A 6 7.05 -3.41 -0.96
N ASN A 7 6.12 -4.31 -0.68
CA ASN A 7 6.19 -5.19 0.49
C ASN A 7 6.83 -6.55 0.17
N GLY A 8 7.46 -6.65 -0.98
CA GLY A 8 8.21 -7.85 -1.35
C GLY A 8 7.44 -8.89 -2.15
N SER A 9 6.28 -8.52 -2.66
CA SER A 9 5.51 -9.44 -3.51
C SER A 9 6.23 -9.74 -4.80
N VAL A 10 6.16 -10.99 -5.25
CA VAL A 10 6.67 -11.37 -6.56
C VAL A 10 5.87 -10.74 -7.69
N PHE A 11 4.69 -10.24 -7.39
CA PHE A 11 3.82 -9.61 -8.38
C PHE A 11 3.97 -8.08 -8.44
N THR A 12 4.81 -7.50 -7.60
CA THR A 12 5.02 -6.05 -7.65
C THR A 12 5.44 -5.56 -9.04
N PRO A 13 6.36 -6.24 -9.75
CA PRO A 13 6.71 -5.82 -11.12
C PRO A 13 5.51 -5.75 -12.07
N ASN A 14 4.52 -6.62 -11.87
CA ASN A 14 3.32 -6.60 -12.70
C ASN A 14 2.50 -5.34 -12.46
N ILE A 15 2.43 -4.89 -11.20
CA ILE A 15 1.74 -3.64 -10.85
C ILE A 15 2.43 -2.47 -11.54
N LEU A 16 3.76 -2.42 -11.47
CA LEU A 16 4.54 -1.34 -12.05
C LEU A 16 4.39 -1.31 -13.57
N ASP A 17 4.40 -2.48 -14.19
CA ASP A 17 4.22 -2.58 -15.63
C ASP A 17 2.85 -2.05 -16.06
N THR A 18 1.81 -2.43 -15.33
CA THR A 18 0.46 -1.95 -15.61
C THR A 18 0.35 -0.44 -15.50
N LEU A 19 0.94 0.13 -14.45
CA LEU A 19 0.93 1.59 -14.26
C LEU A 19 1.67 2.29 -15.39
N SER A 20 2.79 1.74 -15.82
CA SER A 20 3.58 2.31 -16.90
C SER A 20 2.81 2.28 -18.22
N LYS A 21 2.13 1.18 -18.49
CA LYS A 21 1.34 1.05 -19.73
C LYS A 21 0.17 2.02 -19.79
N LYS A 22 -0.32 2.45 -18.63
CA LYS A 22 -1.42 3.43 -18.55
C LYS A 22 -0.91 4.86 -18.41
N ASN A 23 0.39 5.06 -18.55
CA ASN A 23 1.02 6.37 -18.43
C ASN A 23 0.76 7.06 -17.09
N ILE A 24 0.65 6.27 -16.04
CA ILE A 24 0.48 6.79 -14.68
C ILE A 24 1.86 7.01 -14.09
N LYS A 25 2.11 8.22 -13.61
CA LYS A 25 3.38 8.53 -12.95
C LYS A 25 3.35 7.99 -11.53
N PHE A 26 4.42 7.32 -11.14
CA PHE A 26 4.53 6.75 -9.81
C PHE A 26 5.98 6.69 -9.35
N SER A 27 6.16 6.53 -8.04
CA SER A 27 7.43 6.15 -7.45
C SER A 27 7.22 4.83 -6.74
N VAL A 28 8.26 4.03 -6.64
CA VAL A 28 8.21 2.78 -5.89
C VAL A 28 9.31 2.78 -4.85
N VAL A 29 8.94 2.45 -3.61
CA VAL A 29 9.90 2.38 -2.51
C VAL A 29 9.63 1.12 -1.70
N SER A 30 10.67 0.38 -1.39
CA SER A 30 10.56 -0.79 -0.52
C SER A 30 10.16 -0.37 0.89
N PHE A 31 9.38 -1.20 1.57
CA PHE A 31 9.02 -0.95 2.96
C PHE A 31 10.26 -0.80 3.85
N GLN A 32 11.37 -1.40 3.46
CA GLN A 32 12.61 -1.33 4.23
C GLN A 32 13.31 0.03 4.13
N LYS A 33 13.02 0.76 3.08
CA LYS A 33 13.70 2.04 2.80
C LYS A 33 12.79 3.25 2.94
N ILE A 34 11.51 3.05 3.07
CA ILE A 34 10.57 4.16 3.12
C ILE A 34 10.64 4.84 4.49
N THR A 35 10.53 6.15 4.48
CA THR A 35 10.54 6.97 5.70
C THR A 35 9.33 7.87 5.71
N GLU A 36 9.03 8.45 6.86
CA GLU A 36 7.91 9.38 7.00
C GLU A 36 8.01 10.54 6.02
N SER A 37 9.20 11.08 5.82
CA SER A 37 9.39 12.16 4.85
C SER A 37 9.09 11.72 3.43
N ASN A 38 9.27 10.43 3.12
CA ASN A 38 8.93 9.90 1.82
C ASN A 38 7.41 9.87 1.62
N TRP A 39 6.66 9.25 2.53
CA TRP A 39 5.25 9.05 2.27
C TRP A 39 4.43 10.34 2.40
N LYS A 40 4.89 11.31 3.19
CA LYS A 40 4.16 12.57 3.33
C LYS A 40 4.05 13.36 2.03
N LYS A 41 4.95 13.13 1.10
CA LYS A 41 4.98 13.85 -0.18
C LYS A 41 3.93 13.37 -1.17
N PHE A 42 3.36 12.21 -0.96
CA PHE A 42 2.46 11.60 -1.94
C PHE A 42 1.00 11.79 -1.54
N ASN A 43 0.14 11.77 -2.56
CA ASN A 43 -1.30 11.95 -2.36
C ASN A 43 -2.08 10.66 -2.55
N SER A 44 -1.47 9.66 -3.16
CA SER A 44 -2.12 8.37 -3.38
C SER A 44 -1.11 7.26 -3.21
N PHE A 45 -1.59 6.10 -2.79
CA PHE A 45 -0.74 4.99 -2.38
C PHE A 45 -1.28 3.67 -2.86
N ILE A 46 -0.38 2.76 -3.22
CA ILE A 46 -0.69 1.36 -3.44
C ILE A 46 0.19 0.56 -2.48
N LEU A 47 -0.45 -0.25 -1.65
CA LEU A 47 0.26 -1.18 -0.77
C LEU A 47 0.25 -2.54 -1.45
N SER A 48 1.42 -3.04 -1.82
CA SER A 48 1.54 -4.30 -2.52
C SER A 48 1.33 -5.50 -1.61
N GLY A 49 1.21 -6.69 -2.19
CA GLY A 49 1.26 -7.92 -1.44
C GLY A 49 2.62 -8.14 -0.81
N ARG A 50 2.76 -9.21 -0.05
CA ARG A 50 4.02 -9.56 0.61
C ARG A 50 4.39 -11.00 0.32
N ARG A 51 5.68 -11.31 0.54
CA ARG A 51 6.18 -12.67 0.47
C ARG A 51 6.30 -13.27 1.87
N LYS A 52 6.73 -12.45 2.83
CA LYS A 52 6.96 -12.87 4.21
C LYS A 52 6.21 -11.98 5.18
N ASN A 53 5.88 -12.53 6.34
CA ASN A 53 5.28 -11.75 7.41
C ASN A 53 6.40 -11.15 8.25
N GLU A 54 6.51 -9.82 8.27
CA GLU A 54 7.52 -9.11 9.04
C GLU A 54 6.88 -8.02 9.87
N LYS A 55 7.27 -7.94 11.13
CA LYS A 55 6.71 -6.95 12.05
C LYS A 55 7.00 -5.53 11.61
N LYS A 56 8.21 -5.28 11.12
CA LYS A 56 8.59 -3.94 10.65
C LYS A 56 7.74 -3.52 9.47
N MET A 57 7.49 -4.43 8.55
CA MET A 57 6.65 -4.18 7.40
C MET A 57 5.23 -3.83 7.84
N ASN A 58 4.68 -4.62 8.77
CA ASN A 58 3.34 -4.36 9.28
C ASN A 58 3.24 -3.00 9.96
N ALA A 59 4.23 -2.64 10.76
CA ALA A 59 4.26 -1.36 11.45
C ALA A 59 4.31 -0.19 10.46
N ILE A 60 5.16 -0.27 9.46
CA ILE A 60 5.30 0.78 8.45
C ILE A 60 4.02 0.93 7.64
N ASN A 61 3.45 -0.18 7.19
CA ASN A 61 2.21 -0.10 6.42
C ASN A 61 1.07 0.47 7.25
N SER A 62 0.99 0.12 8.53
CA SER A 62 -0.02 0.69 9.43
C SER A 62 0.16 2.19 9.61
N GLU A 63 1.39 2.66 9.72
CA GLU A 63 1.66 4.10 9.83
C GLU A 63 1.22 4.84 8.57
N ILE A 64 1.47 4.26 7.40
CA ILE A 64 1.04 4.85 6.13
C ILE A 64 -0.48 4.91 6.07
N ILE A 65 -1.15 3.84 6.47
CA ILE A 65 -2.62 3.79 6.47
C ILE A 65 -3.18 4.88 7.39
N ASN A 66 -2.64 5.02 8.59
CA ASN A 66 -3.09 6.04 9.52
C ASN A 66 -2.87 7.45 8.96
N HIS A 67 -1.75 7.67 8.29
CA HIS A 67 -1.47 8.94 7.64
C HIS A 67 -2.49 9.22 6.53
N VAL A 68 -2.79 8.22 5.71
CA VAL A 68 -3.75 8.35 4.61
C VAL A 68 -5.13 8.73 5.15
N VAL A 69 -5.57 8.06 6.21
CA VAL A 69 -6.86 8.35 6.83
C VAL A 69 -6.88 9.76 7.41
N SER A 70 -5.84 10.13 8.14
CA SER A 70 -5.73 11.44 8.77
C SER A 70 -5.73 12.58 7.74
N GLU A 71 -5.02 12.39 6.64
CA GLU A 71 -4.88 13.41 5.59
C GLU A 71 -5.87 13.25 4.44
N LYS A 72 -6.77 12.30 4.55
CA LYS A 72 -7.81 12.04 3.53
C LYS A 72 -7.24 11.80 2.15
N LYS A 73 -6.16 11.02 2.09
CA LYS A 73 -5.52 10.65 0.83
C LYS A 73 -6.09 9.34 0.30
N ALA A 74 -5.80 9.04 -0.97
CA ALA A 74 -6.27 7.81 -1.59
C ALA A 74 -5.34 6.64 -1.33
N LEU A 75 -5.89 5.43 -1.15
CA LEU A 75 -5.09 4.25 -0.92
C LEU A 75 -5.78 3.01 -1.50
N LEU A 76 -5.01 2.17 -2.15
CA LEU A 76 -5.45 0.86 -2.63
C LEU A 76 -4.52 -0.20 -2.03
N GLY A 77 -5.09 -1.17 -1.35
CA GLY A 77 -4.34 -2.30 -0.85
C GLY A 77 -4.57 -3.53 -1.72
N ILE A 78 -3.51 -4.25 -2.03
CA ILE A 78 -3.56 -5.45 -2.87
C ILE A 78 -3.10 -6.65 -2.05
N CYS A 79 -3.92 -7.69 -1.96
CA CYS A 79 -3.63 -8.89 -1.16
C CYS A 79 -3.27 -8.51 0.28
N TYR A 80 -2.01 -8.66 0.67
CA TYR A 80 -1.55 -8.26 1.99
C TYR A 80 -1.89 -6.79 2.29
N GLY A 81 -1.75 -5.91 1.30
CA GLY A 81 -2.10 -4.50 1.49
C GLY A 81 -3.55 -4.32 1.90
N ALA A 82 -4.45 -5.11 1.35
CA ALA A 82 -5.86 -5.09 1.73
C ALA A 82 -6.04 -5.61 3.14
N GLU A 83 -5.34 -6.67 3.48
CA GLU A 83 -5.42 -7.30 4.80
C GLU A 83 -4.95 -6.35 5.90
N ILE A 84 -3.80 -5.72 5.72
CA ILE A 84 -3.26 -4.81 6.72
C ILE A 84 -4.11 -3.54 6.83
N LEU A 85 -4.71 -3.11 5.74
CA LEU A 85 -5.64 -1.98 5.74
C LEU A 85 -6.84 -2.28 6.65
N ALA A 86 -7.46 -3.44 6.47
CA ALA A 86 -8.61 -3.83 7.28
C ALA A 86 -8.24 -3.94 8.75
N LEU A 87 -7.11 -4.56 9.05
CA LEU A 87 -6.68 -4.74 10.44
C LEU A 87 -6.32 -3.42 11.10
N THR A 88 -5.65 -2.53 10.38
CA THR A 88 -5.22 -1.24 10.93
C THR A 88 -6.42 -0.36 11.27
N LEU A 89 -7.46 -0.41 10.45
CA LEU A 89 -8.66 0.38 10.70
C LEU A 89 -9.62 -0.29 11.70
N GLY A 90 -9.20 -1.41 12.27
CA GLY A 90 -10.01 -2.10 13.28
C GLY A 90 -11.16 -2.89 12.72
N GLY A 91 -11.20 -3.04 11.40
CA GLY A 91 -12.23 -3.82 10.76
C GLY A 91 -11.89 -5.30 10.71
N THR A 92 -12.79 -6.08 10.16
CA THR A 92 -12.55 -7.50 9.93
C THR A 92 -12.32 -7.73 8.45
N ILE A 93 -11.55 -8.74 8.13
CA ILE A 93 -11.20 -9.04 6.75
C ILE A 93 -12.42 -9.37 5.90
N ARG A 94 -13.44 -9.92 6.50
CA ARG A 94 -14.65 -10.29 5.76
C ARG A 94 -15.30 -9.12 5.01
N LYS A 95 -14.96 -7.90 5.38
CA LYS A 95 -15.49 -6.70 4.73
C LYS A 95 -14.54 -6.12 3.71
N SER A 96 -13.41 -6.73 3.51
CA SER A 96 -12.38 -6.18 2.65
C SER A 96 -12.84 -5.98 1.21
N ASN A 97 -13.72 -6.83 0.73
CA ASN A 97 -14.22 -6.71 -0.63
C ASN A 97 -14.99 -5.41 -0.85
N ASP A 98 -15.52 -4.83 0.19
CA ASP A 98 -16.23 -3.55 0.09
C ASP A 98 -15.28 -2.38 0.12
N ILE A 99 -14.11 -2.57 0.70
CA ILE A 99 -13.12 -1.52 0.91
C ILE A 99 -12.05 -1.55 -0.17
N VAL A 100 -11.60 -2.74 -0.51
CA VAL A 100 -10.46 -2.96 -1.38
C VAL A 100 -10.95 -3.50 -2.69
N SER A 101 -11.48 -2.63 -3.49
CA SER A 101 -11.99 -3.01 -4.78
C SER A 101 -10.89 -3.54 -5.69
N GLY A 102 -11.25 -4.44 -6.56
CA GLY A 102 -10.38 -4.90 -7.61
C GLY A 102 -9.28 -5.85 -7.19
N ILE A 103 -9.38 -6.38 -6.02
CA ILE A 103 -8.36 -7.31 -5.55
C ILE A 103 -8.81 -8.77 -5.63
#